data_4e241da89bd3d5cb3e077f56465a4591
#
_entry.id   4e241da89bd3d5cb3e077f56465a4591
#
_cell.length_a   1.000
_cell.length_b   1.000
_cell.length_c   1.000
_cell.angle_alpha   90.00
_cell.angle_beta   90.00
_cell.angle_gamma   90.00
#
_symmetry.space_group_name_H-M   'P 1'
#
loop_
_entity.id
_entity.type
_entity.pdbx_description
1 polymer ?
#
loop_
_entity_poly.entity_id
_entity_poly.type
_entity_poly.pdbx_seq_one_letter_code
_entity_poly.pdbx_strand_id
1 'polypeptide(L)'
;MGQYLCCCIQVEQSKVALKEKFGRYEEVLEPGCHCLPWFLGSQIGGYLSLRVQKLDVRCETKTKDNVFVTVIASVQYRALLEKASDAFYKLSNTREQIQAYVFDVIRSSVPKMNLDDVFEQKNEVAKAVEEELEKAMTTYGYEIVQTLIVDIEPDETVKRAMNEINAAVRMRVATRDKAEAEKILQIKRAEAEAESKFLSGQGIARQRQAIVDGLRDSVLAFSVNVPGTTAKDVMDMVLVTQYFDTMKEIGASSKSSAVFIPHGPGAVRDVAEQIRDGLLQAQAQGH
;
A
#
# COMPACT_ATOMS: atom_id res chain seq x y z
N MET A 1 -48.59 -0.45 -26.61
CA MET A 1 -49.85 -0.41 -27.37
C MET A 1 -49.62 0.42 -28.63
N GLY A 2 -49.43 -0.22 -29.79
CA GLY A 2 -49.29 0.48 -31.06
C GLY A 2 -50.67 1.02 -31.49
N GLN A 3 -50.77 2.31 -31.76
CA GLN A 3 -52.00 2.93 -32.23
C GLN A 3 -52.21 2.51 -33.71
N TYR A 4 -53.24 1.66 -33.91
CA TYR A 4 -53.72 1.31 -35.24
C TYR A 4 -54.57 2.49 -35.77
N LEU A 5 -53.92 3.40 -36.50
CA LEU A 5 -54.68 4.42 -37.21
C LEU A 5 -54.70 4.08 -38.70
N CYS A 6 -55.84 3.67 -39.20
CA CYS A 6 -56.10 3.39 -40.64
C CYS A 6 -54.98 2.64 -41.37
N CYS A 7 -54.81 1.34 -41.13
CA CYS A 7 -53.82 0.45 -41.81
C CYS A 7 -52.35 0.88 -41.65
N CYS A 8 -52.01 1.92 -40.92
CA CYS A 8 -50.65 2.36 -40.68
C CYS A 8 -50.18 1.91 -39.28
N ILE A 9 -48.99 1.33 -39.21
CA ILE A 9 -48.33 0.95 -37.98
C ILE A 9 -47.03 1.72 -37.86
N GLN A 10 -46.81 2.32 -36.69
CA GLN A 10 -45.59 3.01 -36.37
C GLN A 10 -44.63 2.06 -35.62
N VAL A 11 -43.42 1.87 -36.13
CA VAL A 11 -42.35 1.12 -35.50
C VAL A 11 -41.38 2.10 -34.84
N GLU A 12 -41.12 1.90 -33.55
CA GLU A 12 -40.16 2.73 -32.81
C GLU A 12 -38.75 2.57 -33.36
N GLN A 13 -37.92 3.62 -33.27
CA GLN A 13 -36.54 3.64 -33.76
C GLN A 13 -35.62 2.57 -33.12
N SER A 14 -35.97 2.08 -31.96
CA SER A 14 -35.17 1.10 -31.23
C SER A 14 -35.63 -0.34 -31.42
N LYS A 15 -36.66 -0.55 -32.26
CA LYS A 15 -37.27 -1.86 -32.50
C LYS A 15 -37.44 -2.10 -33.97
N VAL A 16 -37.51 -3.34 -34.35
CA VAL A 16 -37.97 -3.76 -35.68
C VAL A 16 -39.19 -4.66 -35.53
N ALA A 17 -40.09 -4.56 -36.47
CA ALA A 17 -41.26 -5.41 -36.52
C ALA A 17 -41.12 -6.47 -37.61
N LEU A 18 -41.57 -7.70 -37.37
CA LEU A 18 -41.56 -8.76 -38.34
C LEU A 18 -42.96 -8.88 -38.92
N LYS A 19 -43.05 -8.74 -40.25
CA LYS A 19 -44.28 -8.86 -40.98
C LYS A 19 -44.49 -10.30 -41.39
N GLU A 20 -45.65 -10.80 -41.08
CA GLU A 20 -46.13 -12.10 -41.50
C GLU A 20 -47.33 -11.98 -42.41
N LYS A 21 -47.41 -12.86 -43.39
CA LYS A 21 -48.58 -13.02 -44.26
C LYS A 21 -49.10 -14.43 -44.15
N PHE A 22 -50.32 -14.60 -43.63
CA PHE A 22 -50.90 -15.89 -43.34
C PHE A 22 -50.00 -16.82 -42.54
N GLY A 23 -49.28 -16.25 -41.52
CA GLY A 23 -48.37 -17.02 -40.68
C GLY A 23 -46.98 -17.33 -41.29
N ARG A 24 -46.69 -16.80 -42.48
CA ARG A 24 -45.39 -16.93 -43.13
C ARG A 24 -44.64 -15.61 -43.06
N TYR A 25 -43.36 -15.65 -42.63
CA TYR A 25 -42.47 -14.49 -42.68
C TYR A 25 -42.36 -13.90 -44.07
N GLU A 26 -42.52 -12.58 -44.24
CA GLU A 26 -42.41 -11.84 -45.50
C GLU A 26 -41.18 -10.90 -45.46
N GLU A 27 -41.15 -9.95 -44.54
CA GLU A 27 -40.10 -8.97 -44.47
C GLU A 27 -39.92 -8.38 -43.04
N VAL A 28 -38.77 -7.74 -42.80
CA VAL A 28 -38.49 -6.97 -41.57
C VAL A 28 -38.89 -5.51 -41.85
N LEU A 29 -39.74 -4.96 -41.01
CA LEU A 29 -40.12 -3.57 -41.05
C LEU A 29 -39.13 -2.72 -40.20
N GLU A 30 -38.43 -1.82 -40.88
CA GLU A 30 -37.55 -0.87 -40.23
C GLU A 30 -38.33 0.18 -39.43
N PRO A 31 -37.65 0.96 -38.57
CA PRO A 31 -38.28 2.05 -37.85
C PRO A 31 -38.93 3.06 -38.79
N GLY A 32 -40.19 3.39 -38.53
CA GLY A 32 -40.95 4.29 -39.39
C GLY A 32 -42.44 3.99 -39.38
N CYS A 33 -43.14 4.58 -40.34
CA CYS A 33 -44.58 4.37 -40.55
C CYS A 33 -44.77 3.42 -41.75
N HIS A 34 -45.38 2.27 -41.53
CA HIS A 34 -45.63 1.24 -42.53
C HIS A 34 -47.12 1.00 -42.67
N CYS A 35 -47.58 0.82 -43.90
CA CYS A 35 -48.95 0.44 -44.17
C CYS A 35 -49.07 -1.05 -44.25
N LEU A 36 -49.85 -1.64 -43.34
CA LEU A 36 -50.15 -3.06 -43.33
C LEU A 36 -51.56 -3.32 -43.78
N PRO A 37 -51.76 -3.92 -44.96
CA PRO A 37 -53.08 -4.32 -45.44
C PRO A 37 -53.54 -5.59 -44.68
N TRP A 38 -54.13 -5.39 -43.50
CA TRP A 38 -54.63 -6.52 -42.65
C TRP A 38 -55.70 -7.32 -43.36
N PHE A 39 -56.44 -6.75 -44.26
CA PHE A 39 -57.45 -7.44 -45.06
C PHE A 39 -56.87 -8.43 -46.11
N LEU A 40 -55.56 -8.33 -46.40
CA LEU A 40 -54.81 -9.30 -47.21
C LEU A 40 -54.08 -10.34 -46.37
N GLY A 41 -54.41 -10.46 -45.04
CA GLY A 41 -53.80 -11.41 -44.13
C GLY A 41 -52.42 -11.03 -43.64
N SER A 42 -52.01 -9.77 -43.83
CA SER A 42 -50.74 -9.26 -43.28
C SER A 42 -50.90 -8.88 -41.82
N GLN A 43 -50.06 -9.39 -40.98
CA GLN A 43 -50.02 -9.13 -39.52
C GLN A 43 -48.57 -8.95 -39.04
N ILE A 44 -48.42 -8.42 -37.85
CA ILE A 44 -47.12 -8.36 -37.17
C ILE A 44 -46.97 -9.62 -36.29
N GLY A 45 -45.93 -10.41 -36.57
CA GLY A 45 -45.59 -11.59 -35.78
C GLY A 45 -44.99 -11.21 -34.43
N GLY A 46 -44.22 -10.08 -34.38
CA GLY A 46 -43.65 -9.54 -33.14
C GLY A 46 -42.71 -8.39 -33.33
N TYR A 47 -42.19 -7.87 -32.23
CA TYR A 47 -41.19 -6.78 -32.19
C TYR A 47 -39.90 -7.31 -31.60
N LEU A 48 -38.79 -6.99 -32.27
CA LEU A 48 -37.44 -7.29 -31.76
C LEU A 48 -36.72 -6.01 -31.38
N SER A 49 -36.15 -5.94 -30.21
CA SER A 49 -35.37 -4.79 -29.73
C SER A 49 -33.94 -4.85 -30.24
N LEU A 50 -33.48 -3.76 -30.87
CA LEU A 50 -32.10 -3.58 -31.32
C LEU A 50 -31.19 -2.97 -30.25
N ARG A 51 -31.77 -2.63 -29.09
CA ARG A 51 -30.98 -2.09 -27.97
C ARG A 51 -30.09 -3.16 -27.36
N VAL A 52 -28.93 -2.76 -26.87
CA VAL A 52 -28.08 -3.61 -26.08
C VAL A 52 -28.84 -4.04 -24.80
N GLN A 53 -28.94 -5.33 -24.62
CA GLN A 53 -29.54 -5.93 -23.44
C GLN A 53 -28.44 -6.52 -22.55
N LYS A 54 -28.63 -6.43 -21.25
CA LYS A 54 -27.76 -6.99 -20.24
C LYS A 54 -28.39 -8.26 -19.65
N LEU A 55 -27.59 -9.31 -19.52
CA LEU A 55 -27.94 -10.53 -18.84
C LEU A 55 -26.88 -10.87 -17.81
N ASP A 56 -27.28 -10.90 -16.54
CA ASP A 56 -26.41 -11.36 -15.47
C ASP A 56 -26.65 -12.85 -15.23
N VAL A 57 -25.59 -13.63 -15.33
CA VAL A 57 -25.60 -15.09 -15.19
C VAL A 57 -24.80 -15.47 -13.96
N ARG A 58 -25.41 -16.25 -13.05
CA ARG A 58 -24.74 -16.80 -11.87
C ARG A 58 -24.48 -18.28 -12.10
N CYS A 59 -23.21 -18.66 -12.09
CA CYS A 59 -22.77 -20.04 -12.30
C CYS A 59 -22.00 -20.54 -11.10
N GLU A 60 -22.50 -21.59 -10.47
CA GLU A 60 -21.75 -22.30 -9.44
C GLU A 60 -20.86 -23.35 -10.09
N THR A 61 -19.60 -23.33 -9.74
CA THR A 61 -18.59 -24.26 -10.25
C THR A 61 -17.55 -24.56 -9.18
N LYS A 62 -16.64 -25.47 -9.48
CA LYS A 62 -15.58 -25.89 -8.56
C LYS A 62 -14.23 -25.60 -9.20
N THR A 63 -13.33 -25.01 -8.44
CA THR A 63 -11.95 -24.78 -8.87
C THR A 63 -11.10 -26.07 -8.77
N LYS A 64 -9.89 -26.04 -9.32
CA LYS A 64 -8.92 -27.13 -9.23
C LYS A 64 -8.58 -27.49 -7.77
N ASP A 65 -8.58 -26.50 -6.88
CA ASP A 65 -8.33 -26.67 -5.44
C ASP A 65 -9.52 -27.24 -4.66
N ASN A 66 -10.54 -27.72 -5.38
CA ASN A 66 -11.77 -28.26 -4.79
C ASN A 66 -12.63 -27.25 -4.01
N VAL A 67 -12.47 -25.95 -4.27
CA VAL A 67 -13.29 -24.90 -3.68
C VAL A 67 -14.51 -24.62 -4.58
N PHE A 68 -15.69 -24.55 -3.98
CA PHE A 68 -16.88 -24.11 -4.69
C PHE A 68 -16.87 -22.58 -4.80
N VAL A 69 -17.15 -22.09 -6.01
CA VAL A 69 -17.19 -20.66 -6.32
C VAL A 69 -18.44 -20.35 -7.14
N THR A 70 -19.03 -19.22 -6.85
CA THR A 70 -20.11 -18.64 -7.64
C THR A 70 -19.52 -17.55 -8.53
N VAL A 71 -19.49 -17.80 -9.83
CA VAL A 71 -19.04 -16.83 -10.83
C VAL A 71 -20.23 -16.05 -11.36
N ILE A 72 -20.17 -14.72 -11.28
CA ILE A 72 -21.19 -13.82 -11.81
C ILE A 72 -20.65 -13.19 -13.09
N ALA A 73 -21.20 -13.63 -14.22
CA ALA A 73 -20.88 -13.09 -15.54
C ALA A 73 -21.99 -12.18 -16.04
N SER A 74 -21.61 -11.05 -16.60
CA SER A 74 -22.53 -10.09 -17.24
C SER A 74 -22.27 -10.08 -18.74
N VAL A 75 -23.26 -10.53 -19.51
CA VAL A 75 -23.21 -10.56 -20.96
C VAL A 75 -24.06 -9.45 -21.54
N GLN A 76 -23.48 -8.64 -22.39
CA GLN A 76 -24.17 -7.61 -23.14
C GLN A 76 -24.34 -8.09 -24.59
N TYR A 77 -25.58 -8.13 -25.07
CA TYR A 77 -25.91 -8.63 -26.39
C TYR A 77 -26.93 -7.74 -27.07
N ARG A 78 -26.94 -7.75 -28.39
CA ARG A 78 -27.95 -7.08 -29.21
C ARG A 78 -28.35 -7.94 -30.41
N ALA A 79 -29.57 -7.75 -30.92
CA ALA A 79 -29.97 -8.36 -32.15
C ALA A 79 -29.43 -7.58 -33.34
N LEU A 80 -29.00 -8.30 -34.40
CA LEU A 80 -28.59 -7.73 -35.67
C LEU A 80 -29.79 -7.52 -36.58
N LEU A 81 -29.91 -6.33 -37.18
CA LEU A 81 -30.98 -5.99 -38.10
C LEU A 81 -31.03 -6.97 -39.28
N GLU A 82 -29.88 -7.29 -39.86
CA GLU A 82 -29.76 -8.16 -41.04
C GLU A 82 -30.28 -9.57 -40.82
N LYS A 83 -30.19 -10.07 -39.58
CA LYS A 83 -30.61 -11.41 -39.22
C LYS A 83 -31.79 -11.41 -38.24
N ALA A 84 -32.58 -10.33 -38.23
CA ALA A 84 -33.71 -10.21 -37.28
C ALA A 84 -34.76 -11.32 -37.42
N SER A 85 -34.96 -11.87 -38.60
CA SER A 85 -35.83 -13.05 -38.82
C SER A 85 -35.30 -14.27 -38.07
N ASP A 86 -34.01 -14.53 -38.18
CA ASP A 86 -33.39 -15.69 -37.53
C ASP A 86 -33.42 -15.53 -36.00
N ALA A 87 -33.17 -14.33 -35.52
CA ALA A 87 -33.20 -14.02 -34.09
C ALA A 87 -34.58 -14.19 -33.47
N PHE A 88 -35.65 -13.99 -34.25
CA PHE A 88 -36.99 -14.09 -33.75
C PHE A 88 -37.58 -15.52 -33.87
N TYR A 89 -37.37 -16.19 -35.01
CA TYR A 89 -38.00 -17.45 -35.30
C TYR A 89 -37.19 -18.69 -34.93
N LYS A 90 -35.85 -18.58 -34.92
CA LYS A 90 -35.00 -19.74 -34.59
C LYS A 90 -34.81 -19.92 -33.09
N LEU A 91 -35.00 -18.87 -32.29
CA LEU A 91 -34.70 -18.89 -30.88
C LEU A 91 -35.94 -18.53 -30.04
N SER A 92 -36.43 -19.46 -29.25
CA SER A 92 -37.60 -19.23 -28.38
C SER A 92 -37.24 -18.40 -27.15
N ASN A 93 -36.09 -18.65 -26.55
CA ASN A 93 -35.63 -17.95 -25.35
C ASN A 93 -34.12 -17.65 -25.41
N THR A 94 -33.78 -16.44 -25.89
CA THR A 94 -32.41 -15.99 -26.05
C THR A 94 -31.62 -15.98 -24.72
N ARG A 95 -32.29 -15.60 -23.63
CA ARG A 95 -31.67 -15.53 -22.31
C ARG A 95 -31.22 -16.89 -21.79
N GLU A 96 -32.08 -17.88 -21.84
CA GLU A 96 -31.76 -19.24 -21.39
C GLU A 96 -30.65 -19.85 -22.26
N GLN A 97 -30.66 -19.58 -23.56
CA GLN A 97 -29.64 -20.10 -24.46
C GLN A 97 -28.25 -19.47 -24.17
N ILE A 98 -28.18 -18.16 -24.04
CA ILE A 98 -26.95 -17.50 -23.64
C ILE A 98 -26.47 -18.02 -22.29
N GLN A 99 -27.37 -18.16 -21.33
CA GLN A 99 -27.04 -18.71 -20.00
C GLN A 99 -26.45 -20.10 -20.07
N ALA A 100 -27.02 -20.99 -20.92
CA ALA A 100 -26.53 -22.35 -21.10
C ALA A 100 -25.08 -22.37 -21.64
N TYR A 101 -24.79 -21.56 -22.67
CA TYR A 101 -23.42 -21.44 -23.20
C TYR A 101 -22.45 -20.87 -22.20
N VAL A 102 -22.83 -19.83 -21.46
CA VAL A 102 -22.01 -19.28 -20.38
C VAL A 102 -21.68 -20.34 -19.33
N PHE A 103 -22.66 -21.14 -18.94
CA PHE A 103 -22.47 -22.25 -18.00
C PHE A 103 -21.47 -23.28 -18.51
N ASP A 104 -21.58 -23.65 -19.79
CA ASP A 104 -20.68 -24.63 -20.39
C ASP A 104 -19.23 -24.16 -20.39
N VAL A 105 -19.00 -22.94 -20.85
CA VAL A 105 -17.64 -22.40 -20.92
C VAL A 105 -17.04 -22.18 -19.53
N ILE A 106 -17.80 -21.63 -18.57
CA ILE A 106 -17.32 -21.42 -17.20
C ILE A 106 -16.98 -22.76 -16.55
N ARG A 107 -17.86 -23.76 -16.67
CA ARG A 107 -17.64 -25.10 -16.12
C ARG A 107 -16.52 -25.88 -16.79
N SER A 108 -16.14 -25.51 -18.01
CA SER A 108 -14.98 -26.12 -18.71
C SER A 108 -13.65 -25.42 -18.36
N SER A 109 -13.67 -24.12 -18.03
CA SER A 109 -12.48 -23.29 -17.82
C SER A 109 -12.06 -23.22 -16.37
N VAL A 110 -12.97 -22.91 -15.45
CA VAL A 110 -12.70 -22.68 -14.03
C VAL A 110 -12.09 -23.91 -13.31
N PRO A 111 -12.52 -25.16 -13.56
CA PRO A 111 -11.93 -26.32 -12.91
C PRO A 111 -10.47 -26.62 -13.27
N LYS A 112 -9.93 -25.96 -14.27
CA LYS A 112 -8.52 -26.09 -14.68
C LYS A 112 -7.59 -25.16 -13.91
N MET A 113 -8.14 -24.14 -13.22
CA MET A 113 -7.45 -23.08 -12.54
C MET A 113 -7.58 -23.20 -11.02
N ASN A 114 -6.55 -22.77 -10.28
CA ASN A 114 -6.67 -22.62 -8.84
C ASN A 114 -7.49 -21.37 -8.52
N LEU A 115 -7.96 -21.24 -7.30
CA LEU A 115 -8.80 -20.12 -6.90
C LEU A 115 -8.14 -18.76 -7.13
N ASP A 116 -6.88 -18.61 -6.75
CA ASP A 116 -6.12 -17.38 -6.94
C ASP A 116 -5.93 -17.06 -8.43
N ASP A 117 -5.65 -18.07 -9.26
CA ASP A 117 -5.50 -17.92 -10.72
C ASP A 117 -6.82 -17.44 -11.37
N VAL A 118 -7.98 -17.90 -10.88
CA VAL A 118 -9.29 -17.48 -11.41
C VAL A 118 -9.53 -15.99 -11.16
N PHE A 119 -9.10 -15.46 -10.00
CA PHE A 119 -9.18 -14.03 -9.72
C PHE A 119 -8.24 -13.20 -10.59
N GLU A 120 -7.02 -13.68 -10.80
CA GLU A 120 -6.02 -12.98 -11.63
C GLU A 120 -6.36 -13.01 -13.11
N GLN A 121 -6.81 -14.17 -13.61
CA GLN A 121 -7.07 -14.44 -15.03
C GLN A 121 -8.54 -14.27 -15.42
N LYS A 122 -9.36 -13.58 -14.62
CA LYS A 122 -10.77 -13.36 -14.89
C LYS A 122 -11.05 -12.81 -16.30
N ASN A 123 -10.15 -11.99 -16.84
CA ASN A 123 -10.29 -11.43 -18.19
C ASN A 123 -10.06 -12.46 -19.28
N GLU A 124 -9.24 -13.49 -19.07
CA GLU A 124 -9.03 -14.58 -20.00
C GLU A 124 -10.26 -15.49 -20.05
N VAL A 125 -10.84 -15.77 -18.88
CA VAL A 125 -12.10 -16.51 -18.81
C VAL A 125 -13.23 -15.74 -19.50
N ALA A 126 -13.31 -14.42 -19.29
CA ALA A 126 -14.30 -13.57 -19.96
C ALA A 126 -14.16 -13.60 -21.48
N LYS A 127 -12.94 -13.53 -22.02
CA LYS A 127 -12.67 -13.65 -23.46
C LYS A 127 -13.04 -15.02 -24.01
N ALA A 128 -12.70 -16.09 -23.31
CA ALA A 128 -13.08 -17.44 -23.74
C ALA A 128 -14.60 -17.60 -23.82
N VAL A 129 -15.33 -17.03 -22.86
CA VAL A 129 -16.80 -17.00 -22.89
C VAL A 129 -17.30 -16.18 -24.08
N GLU A 130 -16.72 -15.01 -24.34
CA GLU A 130 -17.10 -14.11 -25.44
C GLU A 130 -16.91 -14.79 -26.79
N GLU A 131 -15.75 -15.41 -27.05
CA GLU A 131 -15.43 -16.09 -28.30
C GLU A 131 -16.38 -17.26 -28.62
N GLU A 132 -16.70 -18.08 -27.61
CA GLU A 132 -17.62 -19.19 -27.79
C GLU A 132 -19.09 -18.72 -27.95
N LEU A 133 -19.48 -17.70 -27.18
CA LEU A 133 -20.80 -17.08 -27.33
C LEU A 133 -20.96 -16.42 -28.71
N GLU A 134 -19.95 -15.70 -29.18
CA GLU A 134 -19.99 -15.02 -30.48
C GLU A 134 -20.19 -16.04 -31.61
N LYS A 135 -19.44 -17.14 -31.63
CA LYS A 135 -19.61 -18.24 -32.62
C LYS A 135 -20.99 -18.82 -32.61
N ALA A 136 -21.54 -19.09 -31.43
CA ALA A 136 -22.85 -19.70 -31.29
C ALA A 136 -23.97 -18.71 -31.64
N MET A 137 -23.94 -17.51 -31.08
CA MET A 137 -25.06 -16.56 -31.17
C MET A 137 -25.13 -15.81 -32.51
N THR A 138 -24.01 -15.66 -33.22
CA THR A 138 -23.99 -15.10 -34.59
C THR A 138 -24.84 -15.95 -35.56
N THR A 139 -24.92 -17.26 -35.34
CA THR A 139 -25.76 -18.16 -36.14
C THR A 139 -27.24 -17.87 -35.93
N TYR A 140 -27.62 -17.39 -34.76
CA TYR A 140 -28.98 -17.01 -34.39
C TYR A 140 -29.30 -15.52 -34.62
N GLY A 141 -28.34 -14.73 -35.13
CA GLY A 141 -28.56 -13.32 -35.42
C GLY A 141 -28.41 -12.39 -34.23
N TYR A 142 -27.72 -12.82 -33.18
CA TYR A 142 -27.33 -11.99 -32.07
C TYR A 142 -25.85 -11.72 -32.09
N GLU A 143 -25.47 -10.50 -31.74
CA GLU A 143 -24.10 -10.07 -31.55
C GLU A 143 -23.82 -9.90 -30.05
N ILE A 144 -22.73 -10.44 -29.60
CA ILE A 144 -22.23 -10.23 -28.25
C ILE A 144 -21.38 -8.96 -28.29
N VAL A 145 -21.79 -7.94 -27.53
CA VAL A 145 -21.10 -6.66 -27.46
C VAL A 145 -19.90 -6.75 -26.52
N GLN A 146 -20.11 -7.34 -25.34
CA GLN A 146 -19.09 -7.53 -24.33
C GLN A 146 -19.52 -8.58 -23.30
N THR A 147 -18.54 -9.34 -22.83
CA THR A 147 -18.70 -10.25 -21.70
C THR A 147 -17.76 -9.86 -20.57
N LEU A 148 -18.27 -9.72 -19.35
CA LEU A 148 -17.53 -9.32 -18.18
C LEU A 148 -17.78 -10.31 -17.04
N ILE A 149 -16.73 -10.72 -16.36
CA ILE A 149 -16.86 -11.37 -15.06
C ILE A 149 -16.93 -10.26 -14.01
N VAL A 150 -18.11 -10.13 -13.40
CA VAL A 150 -18.38 -9.07 -12.41
C VAL A 150 -17.81 -9.42 -11.07
N ASP A 151 -18.07 -10.65 -10.61
CA ASP A 151 -17.61 -11.11 -9.31
C ASP A 151 -17.38 -12.63 -9.30
N ILE A 152 -16.54 -13.06 -8.36
CA ILE A 152 -16.23 -14.46 -8.08
C ILE A 152 -16.32 -14.64 -6.58
N GLU A 153 -17.38 -15.25 -6.11
CA GLU A 153 -17.67 -15.45 -4.70
C GLU A 153 -17.34 -16.90 -4.30
N PRO A 154 -16.28 -17.15 -3.54
CA PRO A 154 -16.04 -18.45 -2.94
C PRO A 154 -16.99 -18.68 -1.77
N ASP A 155 -17.12 -19.94 -1.34
CA ASP A 155 -17.88 -20.30 -0.15
C ASP A 155 -17.43 -19.46 1.07
N GLU A 156 -18.39 -19.07 1.91
CA GLU A 156 -18.16 -18.17 3.04
C GLU A 156 -17.11 -18.70 4.04
N THR A 157 -17.07 -20.02 4.21
CA THR A 157 -16.08 -20.67 5.09
C THR A 157 -14.67 -20.53 4.55
N VAL A 158 -14.49 -20.67 3.25
CA VAL A 158 -13.21 -20.51 2.56
C VAL A 158 -12.77 -19.03 2.57
N LYS A 159 -13.70 -18.12 2.32
CA LYS A 159 -13.44 -16.67 2.39
C LYS A 159 -12.94 -16.23 3.76
N ARG A 160 -13.51 -16.76 4.84
CA ARG A 160 -13.03 -16.50 6.21
C ARG A 160 -11.64 -17.07 6.43
N ALA A 161 -11.41 -18.32 6.05
CA ALA A 161 -10.10 -18.95 6.19
C ALA A 161 -9.01 -18.21 5.41
N MET A 162 -9.28 -17.78 4.17
CA MET A 162 -8.35 -16.97 3.39
C MET A 162 -8.06 -15.61 4.04
N ASN A 163 -9.06 -14.95 4.60
CA ASN A 163 -8.89 -13.70 5.32
C ASN A 163 -8.03 -13.88 6.58
N GLU A 164 -8.20 -14.96 7.31
CA GLU A 164 -7.38 -15.29 8.49
C GLU A 164 -5.92 -15.57 8.10
N ILE A 165 -5.70 -16.36 7.04
CA ILE A 165 -4.36 -16.63 6.52
C ILE A 165 -3.69 -15.32 6.08
N ASN A 166 -4.38 -14.48 5.31
CA ASN A 166 -3.86 -13.21 4.85
C ASN A 166 -3.57 -12.26 6.01
N ALA A 167 -4.43 -12.23 7.03
CA ALA A 167 -4.19 -11.45 8.25
C ALA A 167 -2.94 -11.95 8.99
N ALA A 168 -2.78 -13.27 9.13
CA ALA A 168 -1.60 -13.87 9.79
C ALA A 168 -0.30 -13.59 9.02
N VAL A 169 -0.33 -13.68 7.68
CA VAL A 169 0.82 -13.35 6.83
C VAL A 169 1.20 -11.88 6.97
N ARG A 170 0.23 -10.96 6.89
CA ARG A 170 0.48 -9.52 7.07
C ARG A 170 0.99 -9.20 8.46
N MET A 171 0.46 -9.85 9.50
CA MET A 171 0.92 -9.67 10.87
C MET A 171 2.36 -10.15 11.06
N ARG A 172 2.72 -11.30 10.45
CA ARG A 172 4.10 -11.81 10.46
C ARG A 172 5.07 -10.83 9.78
N VAL A 173 4.73 -10.31 8.61
CA VAL A 173 5.54 -9.30 7.91
C VAL A 173 5.68 -8.04 8.76
N ALA A 174 4.57 -7.50 9.26
CA ALA A 174 4.59 -6.31 10.11
C ALA A 174 5.41 -6.50 11.40
N THR A 175 5.37 -7.68 12.02
CA THR A 175 6.17 -7.98 13.22
C THR A 175 7.66 -8.06 12.88
N ARG A 176 8.00 -8.68 11.75
CA ARG A 176 9.37 -8.74 11.26
C ARG A 176 9.92 -7.34 10.99
N ASP A 177 9.17 -6.52 10.26
CA ASP A 177 9.58 -5.16 9.91
C ASP A 177 9.73 -4.28 11.17
N LYS A 178 8.84 -4.45 12.16
CA LYS A 178 8.97 -3.77 13.46
C LYS A 178 10.24 -4.20 14.19
N ALA A 179 10.53 -5.50 14.25
CA ALA A 179 11.73 -6.00 14.92
C ALA A 179 13.01 -5.52 14.21
N GLU A 180 13.03 -5.45 12.88
CA GLU A 180 14.14 -4.89 12.11
C GLU A 180 14.30 -3.38 12.38
N ALA A 181 13.21 -2.64 12.42
CA ALA A 181 13.23 -1.21 12.75
C ALA A 181 13.76 -0.95 14.17
N GLU A 182 13.32 -1.73 15.17
CA GLU A 182 13.81 -1.64 16.53
C GLU A 182 15.30 -1.97 16.63
N LYS A 183 15.76 -3.02 15.94
CA LYS A 183 17.17 -3.37 15.85
C LYS A 183 18.00 -2.23 15.27
N ILE A 184 17.58 -1.65 14.15
CA ILE A 184 18.27 -0.52 13.52
C ILE A 184 18.33 0.67 14.48
N LEU A 185 17.22 0.97 15.16
CA LEU A 185 17.14 2.07 16.13
C LEU A 185 18.08 1.86 17.30
N GLN A 186 18.19 0.64 17.86
CA GLN A 186 19.11 0.30 18.93
C GLN A 186 20.59 0.43 18.48
N ILE A 187 20.91 -0.08 17.28
CA ILE A 187 22.26 0.04 16.72
C ILE A 187 22.60 1.51 16.54
N LYS A 188 21.72 2.30 15.95
CA LYS A 188 21.98 3.74 15.73
C LYS A 188 22.08 4.53 17.02
N ARG A 189 21.34 4.17 18.05
CA ARG A 189 21.50 4.76 19.38
C ARG A 189 22.86 4.43 19.98
N ALA A 190 23.29 3.18 19.92
CA ALA A 190 24.58 2.75 20.45
C ALA A 190 25.76 3.41 19.69
N GLU A 191 25.66 3.50 18.36
CA GLU A 191 26.63 4.21 17.53
C GLU A 191 26.71 5.70 17.93
N ALA A 192 25.55 6.37 18.03
CA ALA A 192 25.47 7.78 18.41
C ALA A 192 26.01 8.04 19.83
N GLU A 193 25.74 7.15 20.79
CA GLU A 193 26.31 7.26 22.13
C GLU A 193 27.82 7.06 22.14
N ALA A 194 28.33 6.10 21.39
CA ALA A 194 29.76 5.85 21.27
C ALA A 194 30.48 7.06 20.65
N GLU A 195 29.93 7.59 19.56
CA GLU A 195 30.48 8.78 18.88
C GLU A 195 30.40 10.02 19.78
N SER A 196 29.27 10.22 20.47
CA SER A 196 29.11 11.33 21.43
C SER A 196 30.16 11.26 22.55
N LYS A 197 30.41 10.08 23.13
CA LYS A 197 31.41 9.88 24.16
C LYS A 197 32.85 10.13 23.63
N PHE A 198 33.11 9.66 22.40
CA PHE A 198 34.39 9.89 21.73
C PHE A 198 34.63 11.36 21.48
N LEU A 199 33.66 12.05 20.90
CA LEU A 199 33.78 13.53 20.65
C LEU A 199 33.85 14.32 21.94
N SER A 200 33.11 13.94 22.97
CA SER A 200 33.20 14.54 24.30
C SER A 200 34.57 14.33 24.90
N GLY A 201 35.14 13.12 24.81
CA GLY A 201 36.53 12.86 25.24
C GLY A 201 37.55 13.70 24.50
N GLN A 202 37.40 13.82 23.18
CA GLN A 202 38.23 14.69 22.36
C GLN A 202 38.10 16.19 22.76
N GLY A 203 36.87 16.63 23.03
CA GLY A 203 36.59 17.98 23.49
C GLY A 203 37.29 18.29 24.81
N ILE A 204 37.19 17.39 25.78
CA ILE A 204 37.84 17.48 27.08
C ILE A 204 39.39 17.51 26.91
N ALA A 205 39.93 16.64 26.04
CA ALA A 205 41.37 16.61 25.79
C ALA A 205 41.88 17.94 25.20
N ARG A 206 41.17 18.50 24.19
CA ARG A 206 41.47 19.80 23.61
C ARG A 206 41.34 20.94 24.63
N GLN A 207 40.31 20.90 25.45
CA GLN A 207 40.11 21.88 26.52
C GLN A 207 41.28 21.85 27.53
N ARG A 208 41.70 20.65 27.98
CA ARG A 208 42.86 20.51 28.88
C ARG A 208 44.14 21.00 28.25
N GLN A 209 44.35 20.67 26.98
CA GLN A 209 45.52 21.17 26.25
C GLN A 209 45.53 22.70 26.15
N ALA A 210 44.39 23.29 25.80
CA ALA A 210 44.28 24.77 25.75
C ALA A 210 44.51 25.44 27.13
N ILE A 211 44.06 24.81 28.22
CA ILE A 211 44.31 25.30 29.58
C ILE A 211 45.82 25.23 29.90
N VAL A 212 46.49 24.10 29.59
CA VAL A 212 47.91 23.91 29.84
C VAL A 212 48.75 24.92 29.01
N ASP A 213 48.42 25.11 27.74
CA ASP A 213 49.09 26.06 26.86
C ASP A 213 48.87 27.49 27.38
N GLY A 214 47.65 27.86 27.76
CA GLY A 214 47.36 29.18 28.36
C GLY A 214 48.06 29.41 29.71
N LEU A 215 48.18 28.39 30.56
CA LEU A 215 48.94 28.45 31.79
C LEU A 215 50.44 28.66 31.52
N ARG A 216 51.00 27.89 30.57
CA ARG A 216 52.39 28.02 30.16
C ARG A 216 52.71 29.43 29.68
N ASP A 217 51.85 29.96 28.80
CA ASP A 217 52.04 31.33 28.27
C ASP A 217 51.91 32.35 29.40
N SER A 218 50.99 32.20 30.33
CA SER A 218 50.81 33.06 31.49
C SER A 218 52.03 33.02 32.41
N VAL A 219 52.58 31.82 32.70
CA VAL A 219 53.83 31.69 33.53
C VAL A 219 55.02 32.32 32.85
N LEU A 220 55.18 32.13 31.55
CA LEU A 220 56.25 32.73 30.79
C LEU A 220 56.19 34.28 30.78
N ALA A 221 55.01 34.85 30.52
CA ALA A 221 54.73 36.26 30.52
C ALA A 221 54.99 36.91 31.89
N PHE A 222 54.59 36.23 32.98
CA PHE A 222 54.82 36.74 34.35
C PHE A 222 56.26 36.67 34.75
N SER A 223 57.00 35.58 34.39
CA SER A 223 58.42 35.46 34.70
C SER A 223 59.31 36.55 34.00
N VAL A 224 58.85 37.03 32.85
CA VAL A 224 59.53 38.08 32.10
C VAL A 224 59.24 39.48 32.71
N ASN A 225 58.03 39.71 33.23
CA ASN A 225 57.57 41.02 33.70
C ASN A 225 57.90 41.32 35.17
N VAL A 226 58.24 40.31 36.00
CA VAL A 226 58.48 40.45 37.42
C VAL A 226 59.89 39.91 37.77
N PRO A 227 60.94 40.80 37.82
CA PRO A 227 62.27 40.34 38.16
C PRO A 227 62.36 39.89 39.63
N GLY A 228 62.80 38.64 39.82
CA GLY A 228 62.99 38.04 41.17
C GLY A 228 62.01 36.92 41.51
N THR A 229 61.02 36.63 40.66
CA THR A 229 60.12 35.46 40.82
C THR A 229 60.58 34.27 39.96
N THR A 230 60.63 33.08 40.54
CA THR A 230 60.98 31.90 39.80
C THR A 230 59.71 31.32 39.15
N ALA A 231 59.82 30.62 37.99
CA ALA A 231 58.70 29.99 37.31
C ALA A 231 57.91 29.01 38.24
N LYS A 232 58.61 28.58 39.29
CA LYS A 232 58.00 27.68 40.33
C LYS A 232 57.03 28.46 41.25
N ASP A 233 57.40 29.69 41.67
CA ASP A 233 56.52 30.48 42.53
C ASP A 233 55.22 30.91 41.78
N VAL A 234 55.35 31.19 40.49
CA VAL A 234 54.20 31.49 39.64
C VAL A 234 53.30 30.30 39.43
N MET A 235 53.86 29.06 39.31
CA MET A 235 53.11 27.83 39.18
C MET A 235 52.35 27.52 40.46
N ASP A 236 52.96 27.69 41.61
CA ASP A 236 52.30 27.49 42.91
C ASP A 236 51.15 28.49 43.10
N MET A 237 51.29 29.74 42.66
CA MET A 237 50.24 30.74 42.72
C MET A 237 49.05 30.40 41.76
N VAL A 238 49.33 29.89 40.57
CA VAL A 238 48.32 29.48 39.60
C VAL A 238 47.59 28.26 40.11
N LEU A 239 48.27 27.26 40.70
CA LEU A 239 47.63 26.06 41.30
C LEU A 239 46.68 26.43 42.45
N VAL A 240 47.09 27.38 43.29
CA VAL A 240 46.23 27.89 44.38
C VAL A 240 45.00 28.60 43.85
N THR A 241 45.16 29.47 42.81
CA THR A 241 43.99 30.14 42.21
C THR A 241 43.05 29.15 41.53
N GLN A 242 43.57 28.15 40.86
CA GLN A 242 42.76 27.13 40.20
C GLN A 242 42.05 26.23 41.24
N TYR A 243 42.67 25.95 42.36
CA TYR A 243 42.02 25.25 43.46
C TYR A 243 40.82 26.04 44.02
N PHE A 244 40.96 27.38 44.20
CA PHE A 244 39.85 28.19 44.68
C PHE A 244 38.73 28.33 43.61
N ASP A 245 39.06 28.36 42.32
CA ASP A 245 38.06 28.38 41.27
C ASP A 245 37.28 27.09 41.19
N THR A 246 37.92 25.92 41.32
CA THR A 246 37.22 24.61 41.40
C THR A 246 36.37 24.51 42.66
N MET A 247 36.81 25.02 43.79
CA MET A 247 36.01 25.06 45.00
C MET A 247 34.80 25.98 44.91
N LYS A 248 34.92 27.09 44.21
CA LYS A 248 33.82 28.00 43.88
C LYS A 248 32.79 27.30 43.00
N GLU A 249 33.25 26.56 42.00
CA GLU A 249 32.37 25.81 41.10
C GLU A 249 31.64 24.68 41.82
N ILE A 250 32.32 23.94 42.71
CA ILE A 250 31.70 22.90 43.59
C ILE A 250 30.68 23.56 44.50
N GLY A 251 30.96 24.72 45.08
CA GLY A 251 30.05 25.45 45.96
C GLY A 251 28.85 26.04 45.23
N ALA A 252 28.98 26.36 43.96
CA ALA A 252 27.89 26.87 43.08
C ALA A 252 26.98 25.74 42.58
N SER A 253 27.44 24.49 42.58
CA SER A 253 26.65 23.36 42.19
C SER A 253 25.60 23.05 43.27
N SER A 254 24.30 23.17 42.96
CA SER A 254 23.16 23.02 43.86
C SER A 254 22.97 21.61 44.47
N LYS A 255 23.92 20.68 44.28
CA LYS A 255 23.92 19.31 44.79
C LYS A 255 24.88 19.06 45.96
N SER A 256 25.62 20.01 46.36
CA SER A 256 26.61 19.83 47.45
C SER A 256 26.03 20.20 48.81
N SER A 257 26.08 19.28 49.76
CA SER A 257 26.00 19.60 51.18
C SER A 257 27.15 20.52 51.55
N ALA A 258 26.94 21.43 52.52
CA ALA A 258 27.94 22.41 52.93
C ALA A 258 29.32 21.73 53.18
N VAL A 259 30.36 22.21 52.46
CA VAL A 259 31.72 21.73 52.62
C VAL A 259 32.47 22.79 53.42
N PHE A 260 32.89 22.45 54.65
CA PHE A 260 33.69 23.27 55.46
C PHE A 260 35.20 23.05 55.14
N ILE A 261 35.83 24.03 54.56
CA ILE A 261 37.26 23.99 54.19
C ILE A 261 38.00 24.95 55.09
N PRO A 262 39.07 24.53 55.80
CA PRO A 262 39.93 25.41 56.53
C PRO A 262 40.65 26.34 55.53
N HIS A 263 40.47 27.68 55.65
CA HIS A 263 40.99 28.70 54.73
C HIS A 263 41.95 29.68 55.37
N GLY A 264 42.60 29.25 56.44
CA GLY A 264 43.67 30.03 57.05
C GLY A 264 44.94 30.10 56.19
N PRO A 265 45.79 31.13 56.34
CA PRO A 265 47.00 31.29 55.50
C PRO A 265 47.98 30.10 55.60
N GLY A 266 47.96 29.35 56.68
CA GLY A 266 48.75 28.13 56.85
C GLY A 266 48.16 26.94 56.06
N ALA A 267 46.84 26.79 56.02
CA ALA A 267 46.18 25.71 55.32
C ALA A 267 46.39 25.73 53.82
N VAL A 268 46.50 26.90 53.21
CA VAL A 268 46.79 27.06 51.79
C VAL A 268 48.22 26.60 51.45
N ARG A 269 49.17 26.80 52.34
CA ARG A 269 50.53 26.29 52.18
C ARG A 269 50.61 24.79 52.29
N ASP A 270 49.91 24.21 53.24
CA ASP A 270 49.87 22.76 53.45
C ASP A 270 49.19 22.05 52.22
N VAL A 271 48.16 22.64 51.62
CA VAL A 271 47.55 22.12 50.42
C VAL A 271 48.48 22.19 49.20
N ALA A 272 49.21 23.26 49.01
CA ALA A 272 50.18 23.39 47.94
C ALA A 272 51.33 22.34 48.08
N GLU A 273 51.81 22.08 49.33
CA GLU A 273 52.80 21.04 49.59
C GLU A 273 52.22 19.62 49.33
N GLN A 274 51.01 19.32 49.75
CA GLN A 274 50.36 18.03 49.49
C GLN A 274 50.14 17.76 48.01
N ILE A 275 49.71 18.75 47.23
CA ILE A 275 49.56 18.61 45.80
C ILE A 275 50.91 18.35 45.11
N ARG A 276 51.96 19.01 45.57
CA ARG A 276 53.32 18.83 45.07
C ARG A 276 53.90 17.47 45.38
N ASP A 277 53.72 16.99 46.60
CA ASP A 277 54.16 15.65 47.03
C ASP A 277 53.40 14.56 46.27
N GLY A 278 52.10 14.75 46.01
CA GLY A 278 51.29 13.84 45.19
C GLY A 278 51.78 13.81 43.72
N LEU A 279 52.17 14.94 43.13
CA LEU A 279 52.73 14.99 41.78
C LEU A 279 54.12 14.31 41.72
N LEU A 280 54.95 14.50 42.71
CA LEU A 280 56.27 13.87 42.78
C LEU A 280 56.14 12.33 42.97
N GLN A 281 55.18 11.86 43.78
CA GLN A 281 54.89 10.44 43.96
C GLN A 281 54.33 9.81 42.66
N ALA A 282 53.47 10.51 41.92
CA ALA A 282 52.95 10.05 40.64
C ALA A 282 54.08 9.94 39.56
N GLN A 283 55.05 10.82 39.58
CA GLN A 283 56.24 10.71 38.72
C GLN A 283 57.16 9.57 39.11
N ALA A 284 57.26 9.24 40.39
CA ALA A 284 58.09 8.14 40.86
C ALA A 284 57.48 6.72 40.60
N GLN A 285 56.16 6.63 40.40
CA GLN A 285 55.44 5.40 40.08
C GLN A 285 55.27 5.13 38.55
N GLY A 286 55.66 6.10 37.75
CA GLY A 286 55.54 6.03 36.26
C GLY A 286 56.83 5.55 35.57
N HIS A 287 57.78 4.94 36.26
CA HIS A 287 58.99 4.32 35.70
C HIS A 287 58.95 2.82 35.92
#